data_14ada525f6fc20e1925ccee13801632b
#
_entry.id   14ada525f6fc20e1925ccee13801632b
#
_cell.length_a   1.000
_cell.length_b   1.000
_cell.length_c   1.000
_cell.angle_alpha   90.00
_cell.angle_beta   90.00
_cell.angle_gamma   90.00
#
_symmetry.space_group_name_H-M   'P 1'
#
loop_
_entity.id
_entity.type
_entity.pdbx_description
1 polymer ?
#
loop_
_entity_poly.entity_id
_entity_poly.type
_entity_poly.pdbx_seq_one_letter_code
_entity_poly.pdbx_strand_id
1 'polypeptide(L)'
;MTRTRARFAALGLLASLPLLPSAVAAQALRSNLPTPGVLRVCADPDNMPLSNQKGEGFEQKLAELIGKEWNAKVEYAWWPVRRGFFSRALNGRYCDVAIQAPSGLDMAGVTEPYFRSGYVFVTRKDSGLDITSLADPRLKQLRIGVNLLHSDAENTPPAMALSRYGVVGNLTGYSTFYTEDDRPEDIINAVADKEVDIAIVWGPVAGYFVRSASAPLEIRPLPERDSLSDFPFRFNIAMAVRRRDRDLRDSLNAVLQRKRPEIQAILHDYGVPVLPVKDEAGDGPPKATGGR
;
A
#
# COMPACT_ATOMS: atom_id res chain seq x y z
N MET A 1 48.27 -11.57 -86.12
CA MET A 1 46.89 -11.90 -85.67
C MET A 1 46.93 -12.29 -84.21
N THR A 2 46.72 -11.32 -83.33
CA THR A 2 46.76 -11.52 -81.87
C THR A 2 45.45 -10.96 -81.28
N ARG A 3 44.61 -11.82 -80.76
CA ARG A 3 43.28 -11.44 -80.10
C ARG A 3 43.51 -11.16 -78.65
N THR A 4 43.33 -9.92 -78.24
CA THR A 4 43.33 -9.47 -76.88
C THR A 4 41.92 -9.74 -76.23
N ARG A 5 41.86 -10.51 -75.15
CA ARG A 5 40.63 -10.75 -74.34
C ARG A 5 40.54 -9.73 -73.24
N ALA A 6 39.55 -8.86 -73.28
CA ALA A 6 39.21 -7.96 -72.18
C ALA A 6 38.51 -8.77 -71.05
N ARG A 7 39.00 -8.59 -69.76
CA ARG A 7 38.37 -9.09 -68.57
C ARG A 7 37.52 -7.98 -67.95
N PHE A 8 36.22 -8.16 -67.90
CA PHE A 8 35.32 -7.31 -67.13
C PHE A 8 35.35 -7.75 -65.66
N ALA A 9 35.80 -6.83 -64.77
CA ALA A 9 35.68 -7.00 -63.31
C ALA A 9 34.32 -6.43 -62.90
N ALA A 10 33.44 -7.30 -62.37
CA ALA A 10 32.16 -6.90 -61.75
C ALA A 10 32.43 -6.42 -60.33
N LEU A 11 32.26 -5.13 -60.05
CA LEU A 11 32.25 -4.57 -58.69
C LEU A 11 30.85 -4.83 -58.09
N GLY A 12 30.79 -5.72 -57.08
CA GLY A 12 29.60 -5.93 -56.27
C GLY A 12 29.46 -4.79 -55.25
N LEU A 13 28.43 -3.95 -55.41
CA LEU A 13 28.02 -3.00 -54.41
C LEU A 13 27.26 -3.76 -53.28
N LEU A 14 27.91 -3.91 -52.10
CA LEU A 14 27.25 -4.32 -50.88
C LEU A 14 26.45 -3.13 -50.33
N ALA A 15 25.15 -3.12 -50.54
CA ALA A 15 24.23 -2.18 -49.89
C ALA A 15 24.08 -2.56 -48.43
N SER A 16 24.71 -1.80 -47.54
CA SER A 16 24.46 -1.88 -46.10
C SER A 16 23.07 -1.24 -45.79
N LEU A 17 22.08 -2.07 -45.51
CA LEU A 17 20.81 -1.61 -44.92
C LEU A 17 21.07 -1.08 -43.52
N PRO A 18 20.64 0.17 -43.20
CA PRO A 18 20.65 0.64 -41.82
C PRO A 18 19.58 -0.13 -41.03
N LEU A 19 20.00 -0.80 -39.95
CA LEU A 19 19.11 -1.34 -38.92
C LEU A 19 18.41 -0.15 -38.26
N LEU A 20 17.18 0.12 -38.65
CA LEU A 20 16.31 1.03 -37.95
C LEU A 20 16.00 0.41 -36.57
N PRO A 21 16.24 1.10 -35.46
CA PRO A 21 15.85 0.60 -34.15
C PRO A 21 14.32 0.46 -34.15
N SER A 22 13.87 -0.74 -33.79
CA SER A 22 12.45 -1.11 -33.82
C SER A 22 11.62 -0.16 -32.94
N ALA A 23 10.80 0.67 -33.56
CA ALA A 23 9.81 1.54 -32.95
C ALA A 23 8.72 0.77 -32.16
N VAL A 24 8.78 -0.57 -32.16
CA VAL A 24 7.85 -1.45 -31.46
C VAL A 24 8.02 -1.39 -29.93
N ALA A 25 9.21 -1.07 -29.41
CA ALA A 25 9.42 -0.95 -27.96
C ALA A 25 8.79 0.29 -27.31
N ALA A 26 8.58 1.36 -28.09
CA ALA A 26 8.00 2.60 -27.57
C ALA A 26 6.45 2.57 -27.49
N GLN A 27 5.81 1.64 -28.16
CA GLN A 27 4.35 1.54 -28.20
C GLN A 27 3.76 0.75 -27.01
N ALA A 28 4.59 -0.06 -26.31
CA ALA A 28 4.18 -0.82 -25.12
C ALA A 28 4.05 0.03 -23.84
N LEU A 29 4.39 1.31 -23.91
CA LEU A 29 4.38 2.26 -22.78
C LEU A 29 3.17 3.19 -22.76
N ARG A 30 2.15 2.95 -23.59
CA ARG A 30 0.95 3.78 -23.53
C ARG A 30 0.17 3.45 -22.26
N SER A 31 0.26 4.36 -21.30
CA SER A 31 -0.66 4.41 -20.18
C SER A 31 -2.08 4.51 -20.73
N ASN A 32 -2.93 3.56 -20.38
CA ASN A 32 -4.37 3.63 -20.69
C ASN A 32 -5.08 4.59 -19.73
N LEU A 33 -4.49 5.78 -19.53
CA LEU A 33 -5.03 6.82 -18.66
C LEU A 33 -6.33 7.38 -19.24
N PRO A 34 -7.40 7.52 -18.43
CA PRO A 34 -8.65 8.12 -18.84
C PRO A 34 -8.49 9.56 -19.38
N THR A 35 -7.55 10.32 -18.80
CA THR A 35 -7.09 11.62 -19.31
C THR A 35 -5.68 11.45 -19.86
N PRO A 36 -5.46 11.61 -21.18
CA PRO A 36 -4.12 11.43 -21.74
C PRO A 36 -3.06 12.31 -21.06
N GLY A 37 -1.96 11.68 -20.63
CA GLY A 37 -0.84 12.38 -20.00
C GLY A 37 -1.07 12.84 -18.55
N VAL A 38 -2.19 12.46 -17.91
CA VAL A 38 -2.49 12.82 -16.53
C VAL A 38 -2.88 11.58 -15.73
N LEU A 39 -2.14 11.29 -14.65
CA LEU A 39 -2.45 10.27 -13.66
C LEU A 39 -3.11 10.94 -12.45
N ARG A 40 -4.43 10.76 -12.30
CA ARG A 40 -5.17 11.29 -11.14
C ARG A 40 -5.22 10.26 -10.03
N VAL A 41 -4.64 10.59 -8.88
CA VAL A 41 -4.50 9.70 -7.72
C VAL A 41 -5.48 10.13 -6.62
N CYS A 42 -6.28 9.19 -6.10
CA CYS A 42 -7.01 9.39 -4.86
C CYS A 42 -6.02 9.26 -3.70
N ALA A 43 -5.90 10.28 -2.87
CA ALA A 43 -4.99 10.30 -1.74
C ALA A 43 -5.63 10.96 -0.53
N ASP A 44 -5.22 10.55 0.66
CA ASP A 44 -5.62 11.19 1.89
C ASP A 44 -4.74 12.42 2.16
N PRO A 45 -5.32 13.55 2.58
CA PRO A 45 -4.54 14.76 2.84
C PRO A 45 -3.61 14.67 4.05
N ASP A 46 -3.89 13.79 5.04
CA ASP A 46 -3.20 13.80 6.35
C ASP A 46 -2.87 12.40 6.90
N ASN A 47 -2.68 11.41 6.04
CA ASN A 47 -2.48 10.00 6.43
C ASN A 47 -1.01 9.55 6.27
N MET A 48 -0.07 10.19 6.98
CA MET A 48 1.32 9.73 6.98
C MET A 48 1.48 8.34 7.64
N PRO A 49 2.37 7.50 7.15
CA PRO A 49 3.36 7.68 6.08
C PRO A 49 2.83 7.41 4.66
N LEU A 50 1.51 7.20 4.49
CA LEU A 50 0.93 6.86 3.20
C LEU A 50 0.91 8.08 2.27
N SER A 51 0.18 9.12 2.68
CA SER A 51 0.04 10.35 1.89
C SER A 51 -0.23 11.57 2.77
N ASN A 52 0.17 12.74 2.29
CA ASN A 52 -0.22 14.04 2.82
C ASN A 52 -0.17 15.11 1.73
N GLN A 53 -0.72 16.31 2.00
CA GLN A 53 -0.71 17.39 1.01
C GLN A 53 0.67 17.96 0.71
N LYS A 54 1.68 17.66 1.53
CA LYS A 54 3.07 18.11 1.32
C LYS A 54 3.88 17.22 0.37
N GLY A 55 3.32 16.07 -0.07
CA GLY A 55 4.01 15.15 -0.97
C GLY A 55 5.03 14.23 -0.28
N GLU A 56 4.90 14.03 1.03
CA GLU A 56 5.89 13.32 1.85
C GLU A 56 5.61 11.82 2.00
N GLY A 57 4.41 11.34 1.61
CA GLY A 57 4.02 9.94 1.78
C GLY A 57 4.58 8.98 0.73
N PHE A 58 4.70 7.70 1.07
CA PHE A 58 5.22 6.69 0.13
C PHE A 58 4.26 6.42 -1.04
N GLU A 59 2.95 6.58 -0.87
CA GLU A 59 2.00 6.48 -1.98
C GLU A 59 2.27 7.53 -3.06
N GLN A 60 2.68 8.73 -2.63
CA GLN A 60 3.04 9.79 -3.56
C GLN A 60 4.34 9.48 -4.29
N LYS A 61 5.34 8.87 -3.61
CA LYS A 61 6.56 8.39 -4.27
C LYS A 61 6.27 7.29 -5.28
N LEU A 62 5.32 6.40 -4.99
CA LEU A 62 4.87 5.37 -5.94
C LEU A 62 4.11 6.00 -7.12
N ALA A 63 3.24 6.97 -6.86
CA ALA A 63 2.54 7.70 -7.92
C ALA A 63 3.49 8.47 -8.84
N GLU A 64 4.50 9.14 -8.26
CA GLU A 64 5.57 9.83 -9.01
C GLU A 64 6.39 8.86 -9.86
N LEU A 65 6.72 7.67 -9.33
CA LEU A 65 7.41 6.61 -10.07
C LEU A 65 6.59 6.16 -11.29
N ILE A 66 5.28 5.95 -11.12
CA ILE A 66 4.37 5.56 -12.20
C ILE A 66 4.22 6.70 -13.21
N GLY A 67 4.03 7.93 -12.73
CA GLY A 67 3.92 9.10 -13.59
C GLY A 67 5.17 9.30 -14.46
N LYS A 68 6.35 9.13 -13.89
CA LYS A 68 7.63 9.18 -14.62
C LYS A 68 7.72 8.07 -15.69
N GLU A 69 7.31 6.84 -15.36
CA GLU A 69 7.33 5.71 -16.29
C GLU A 69 6.39 5.96 -17.50
N TRP A 70 5.30 6.65 -17.28
CA TRP A 70 4.30 6.97 -18.33
C TRP A 70 4.46 8.34 -18.96
N ASN A 71 5.48 9.13 -18.55
CA ASN A 71 5.61 10.53 -18.91
C ASN A 71 4.28 11.30 -18.70
N ALA A 72 3.64 11.05 -17.57
CA ALA A 72 2.36 11.62 -17.17
C ALA A 72 2.53 12.54 -15.95
N LYS A 73 1.77 13.64 -15.96
CA LYS A 73 1.64 14.52 -14.80
C LYS A 73 0.82 13.80 -13.73
N VAL A 74 1.30 13.79 -12.50
CA VAL A 74 0.53 13.27 -11.35
C VAL A 74 -0.30 14.41 -10.77
N GLU A 75 -1.58 14.17 -10.58
CA GLU A 75 -2.51 15.06 -9.91
C GLU A 75 -3.22 14.30 -8.78
N TYR A 76 -3.48 14.99 -7.66
CA TYR A 76 -4.10 14.36 -6.50
C TYR A 76 -5.52 14.87 -6.29
N ALA A 77 -6.45 13.93 -6.12
CA ALA A 77 -7.77 14.20 -5.58
C ALA A 77 -7.75 13.86 -4.09
N TRP A 78 -7.68 14.90 -3.26
CA TRP A 78 -7.62 14.78 -1.83
C TRP A 78 -8.97 14.37 -1.24
N TRP A 79 -8.98 13.21 -0.60
CA TRP A 79 -10.16 12.62 0.00
C TRP A 79 -9.76 11.77 1.21
N PRO A 80 -10.27 12.07 2.43
CA PRO A 80 -9.95 11.26 3.60
C PRO A 80 -10.31 9.79 3.41
N VAL A 81 -9.41 8.88 3.78
CA VAL A 81 -9.63 7.43 3.70
C VAL A 81 -10.59 7.00 4.80
N ARG A 82 -11.87 7.03 4.48
CA ARG A 82 -12.98 6.64 5.34
C ARG A 82 -14.09 5.96 4.54
N ARG A 83 -15.17 5.57 5.23
CA ARG A 83 -16.33 4.98 4.55
C ARG A 83 -16.74 5.82 3.33
N GLY A 84 -16.76 5.19 2.19
CA GLY A 84 -17.10 5.84 0.92
C GLY A 84 -15.92 6.34 0.11
N PHE A 85 -14.68 6.22 0.57
CA PHE A 85 -13.49 6.62 -0.20
C PHE A 85 -13.51 6.02 -1.62
N PHE A 86 -13.56 4.70 -1.75
CA PHE A 86 -13.59 4.06 -3.07
C PHE A 86 -14.87 4.34 -3.85
N SER A 87 -16.03 4.33 -3.20
CA SER A 87 -17.31 4.53 -3.88
C SER A 87 -17.51 5.97 -4.35
N ARG A 88 -17.08 6.96 -3.57
CA ARG A 88 -17.28 8.38 -3.87
C ARG A 88 -16.11 8.99 -4.65
N ALA A 89 -14.86 8.77 -4.23
CA ALA A 89 -13.71 9.36 -4.90
C ALA A 89 -13.37 8.59 -6.19
N LEU A 90 -13.07 7.28 -6.10
CA LEU A 90 -12.64 6.49 -7.25
C LEU A 90 -13.79 6.23 -8.23
N ASN A 91 -14.91 5.64 -7.77
CA ASN A 91 -16.06 5.35 -8.62
C ASN A 91 -16.82 6.62 -9.01
N GLY A 92 -16.73 7.69 -8.22
CA GLY A 92 -17.22 9.04 -8.55
C GLY A 92 -16.38 9.80 -9.57
N ARG A 93 -15.25 9.21 -10.06
CA ARG A 93 -14.37 9.74 -11.10
C ARG A 93 -13.59 11.02 -10.70
N TYR A 94 -13.41 11.29 -9.43
CA TYR A 94 -12.53 12.36 -8.97
C TYR A 94 -11.06 12.01 -9.21
N CYS A 95 -10.74 10.72 -9.23
CA CYS A 95 -9.41 10.17 -9.49
C CYS A 95 -9.52 8.90 -10.35
N ASP A 96 -8.39 8.34 -10.77
CA ASP A 96 -8.32 7.16 -11.63
C ASP A 96 -7.72 5.96 -10.92
N VAL A 97 -6.88 6.19 -9.90
CA VAL A 97 -6.22 5.15 -9.12
C VAL A 97 -6.18 5.52 -7.64
N ALA A 98 -6.33 4.53 -6.77
CA ALA A 98 -5.95 4.58 -5.36
C ALA A 98 -4.73 3.65 -5.19
N ILE A 99 -3.66 4.18 -4.61
CA ILE A 99 -2.37 3.46 -4.53
C ILE A 99 -2.45 2.31 -3.53
N GLN A 100 -3.19 2.46 -2.44
CA GLN A 100 -3.35 1.42 -1.43
C GLN A 100 -4.80 0.95 -1.33
N ALA A 101 -5.01 -0.33 -1.60
CA ALA A 101 -6.26 -1.02 -1.40
C ALA A 101 -6.00 -2.48 -1.01
N PRO A 102 -6.85 -3.11 -0.19
CA PRO A 102 -6.80 -4.55 -0.01
C PRO A 102 -7.04 -5.27 -1.35
N SER A 103 -6.26 -6.32 -1.64
CA SER A 103 -6.43 -7.09 -2.89
C SER A 103 -7.81 -7.72 -3.05
N GLY A 104 -8.51 -8.03 -1.94
CA GLY A 104 -9.88 -8.54 -1.96
C GLY A 104 -10.99 -7.48 -2.05
N LEU A 105 -10.71 -6.26 -2.52
CA LEU A 105 -11.69 -5.18 -2.60
C LEU A 105 -12.73 -5.41 -3.70
N ASP A 106 -13.92 -5.86 -3.36
CA ASP A 106 -14.98 -6.23 -4.31
C ASP A 106 -15.55 -5.04 -5.12
N MET A 107 -15.48 -3.80 -4.61
CA MET A 107 -16.12 -2.65 -5.25
C MET A 107 -15.26 -1.97 -6.33
N ALA A 108 -14.01 -2.44 -6.55
CA ALA A 108 -13.08 -1.89 -7.52
C ALA A 108 -12.42 -3.00 -8.35
N GLY A 109 -11.74 -2.64 -9.43
CA GLY A 109 -10.76 -3.48 -10.07
C GLY A 109 -9.43 -3.29 -9.34
N VAL A 110 -8.79 -4.37 -8.89
CA VAL A 110 -7.49 -4.30 -8.22
C VAL A 110 -6.39 -4.87 -9.09
N THR A 111 -5.17 -4.34 -8.94
CA THR A 111 -3.97 -4.91 -9.55
C THR A 111 -3.55 -6.20 -8.84
N GLU A 112 -2.53 -6.86 -9.37
CA GLU A 112 -1.74 -7.80 -8.59
C GLU A 112 -1.19 -7.08 -7.35
N PRO A 113 -1.11 -7.77 -6.19
CA PRO A 113 -0.57 -7.17 -4.98
C PRO A 113 0.93 -6.88 -5.15
N TYR A 114 1.35 -5.70 -4.72
CA TYR A 114 2.74 -5.27 -4.83
C TYR A 114 3.51 -5.30 -3.51
N PHE A 115 2.80 -5.38 -2.37
CA PHE A 115 3.36 -5.74 -1.07
C PHE A 115 2.31 -6.39 -0.18
N ARG A 116 2.78 -6.96 0.92
CA ARG A 116 1.96 -7.47 2.00
C ARG A 116 2.48 -6.92 3.31
N SER A 117 1.58 -6.51 4.18
CA SER A 117 1.91 -6.06 5.52
C SER A 117 0.84 -6.49 6.51
N GLY A 118 1.01 -6.18 7.78
CA GLY A 118 0.07 -6.56 8.83
C GLY A 118 0.12 -5.65 10.03
N TYR A 119 -0.80 -5.90 10.96
CA TYR A 119 -0.76 -5.26 12.27
C TYR A 119 0.42 -5.77 13.09
N VAL A 120 0.92 -4.89 13.95
CA VAL A 120 2.07 -5.16 14.82
C VAL A 120 1.78 -4.71 16.25
N PHE A 121 2.40 -5.38 17.21
CA PHE A 121 2.56 -4.85 18.53
C PHE A 121 3.72 -3.85 18.56
N VAL A 122 3.52 -2.76 19.26
CA VAL A 122 4.55 -1.75 19.54
C VAL A 122 4.71 -1.65 21.05
N THR A 123 5.92 -1.84 21.55
CA THR A 123 6.27 -1.74 22.96
C THR A 123 7.57 -0.99 23.13
N ARG A 124 7.82 -0.49 24.34
CA ARG A 124 9.16 0.03 24.66
C ARG A 124 10.14 -1.13 24.82
N LYS A 125 11.37 -0.96 24.34
CA LYS A 125 12.42 -1.98 24.51
C LYS A 125 12.78 -2.24 25.97
N ASP A 126 12.63 -1.23 26.84
CA ASP A 126 12.90 -1.33 28.27
C ASP A 126 11.73 -1.90 29.09
N SER A 127 10.60 -2.21 28.45
CA SER A 127 9.41 -2.75 29.15
C SER A 127 9.52 -4.24 29.50
N GLY A 128 10.37 -4.98 28.81
CA GLY A 128 10.45 -6.45 28.93
C GLY A 128 9.21 -7.20 28.45
N LEU A 129 8.27 -6.51 27.79
CA LEU A 129 7.06 -7.14 27.24
C LEU A 129 7.39 -7.92 25.96
N ASP A 130 7.09 -9.21 25.96
CA ASP A 130 7.31 -10.13 24.85
C ASP A 130 6.00 -10.68 24.26
N ILE A 131 4.94 -9.84 24.25
CA ILE A 131 3.62 -10.21 23.76
C ILE A 131 3.67 -10.53 22.26
N THR A 132 3.11 -11.68 21.89
CA THR A 132 3.07 -12.16 20.47
C THR A 132 1.67 -12.60 20.03
N SER A 133 0.68 -12.59 20.94
CA SER A 133 -0.69 -13.02 20.66
C SER A 133 -1.70 -12.15 21.40
N LEU A 134 -2.88 -11.95 20.81
CA LEU A 134 -4.01 -11.29 21.47
C LEU A 134 -4.64 -12.17 22.58
N ALA A 135 -4.35 -13.46 22.60
CA ALA A 135 -4.76 -14.39 23.64
C ALA A 135 -3.93 -14.29 24.93
N ASP A 136 -2.86 -13.47 24.93
CA ASP A 136 -1.99 -13.34 26.11
C ASP A 136 -2.77 -12.74 27.29
N PRO A 137 -2.86 -13.44 28.43
CA PRO A 137 -3.67 -12.98 29.56
C PRO A 137 -3.16 -11.67 30.18
N ARG A 138 -1.87 -11.33 30.00
CA ARG A 138 -1.28 -10.07 30.48
C ARG A 138 -1.95 -8.85 29.87
N LEU A 139 -2.51 -8.98 28.65
CA LEU A 139 -3.23 -7.89 27.99
C LEU A 139 -4.42 -7.35 28.82
N LYS A 140 -5.01 -8.16 29.71
CA LYS A 140 -6.09 -7.68 30.59
C LYS A 140 -5.65 -6.69 31.66
N GLN A 141 -4.33 -6.59 31.90
CA GLN A 141 -3.76 -5.72 32.93
C GLN A 141 -2.93 -4.56 32.36
N LEU A 142 -2.61 -4.60 31.06
CA LEU A 142 -1.85 -3.55 30.37
C LEU A 142 -2.77 -2.47 29.83
N ARG A 143 -2.30 -1.23 29.79
CA ARG A 143 -2.94 -0.15 29.04
C ARG A 143 -2.62 -0.33 27.57
N ILE A 144 -3.63 -0.45 26.73
CA ILE A 144 -3.48 -0.83 25.33
C ILE A 144 -3.96 0.29 24.43
N GLY A 145 -3.07 0.80 23.57
CA GLY A 145 -3.44 1.67 22.46
C GLY A 145 -3.94 0.86 21.26
N VAL A 146 -5.05 1.25 20.67
CA VAL A 146 -5.59 0.60 19.47
C VAL A 146 -6.25 1.61 18.55
N ASN A 147 -6.06 1.45 17.24
CA ASN A 147 -6.76 2.27 16.26
C ASN A 147 -8.23 1.88 16.19
N LEU A 148 -9.13 2.87 16.25
CA LEU A 148 -10.57 2.70 16.17
C LEU A 148 -11.13 3.40 14.93
N LEU A 149 -12.06 2.72 14.25
CA LEU A 149 -12.94 3.32 13.27
C LEU A 149 -14.12 3.95 14.02
N HIS A 150 -14.39 5.22 13.81
CA HIS A 150 -15.54 5.92 14.41
C HIS A 150 -16.86 5.49 13.71
N SER A 151 -17.15 4.19 13.72
CA SER A 151 -18.41 3.66 13.20
C SER A 151 -19.00 2.67 14.18
N ASP A 152 -20.29 2.75 14.41
CA ASP A 152 -21.01 1.98 15.43
C ASP A 152 -21.08 0.45 15.14
N ALA A 153 -20.71 0.01 13.93
CA ALA A 153 -20.92 -1.37 13.51
C ALA A 153 -19.63 -2.15 13.20
N GLU A 154 -18.54 -1.46 12.86
CA GLU A 154 -17.29 -2.11 12.43
C GLU A 154 -16.10 -1.39 13.04
N ASN A 155 -15.10 -2.15 13.46
CA ASN A 155 -13.87 -1.61 13.99
C ASN A 155 -12.66 -2.28 13.33
N THR A 156 -11.44 -1.86 13.68
CA THR A 156 -10.24 -2.52 13.17
C THR A 156 -10.20 -3.99 13.61
N PRO A 157 -9.66 -4.91 12.80
CA PRO A 157 -9.58 -6.32 13.16
C PRO A 157 -8.95 -6.59 14.54
N PRO A 158 -7.85 -5.90 14.96
CA PRO A 158 -7.33 -6.07 16.31
C PRO A 158 -8.30 -5.60 17.41
N ALA A 159 -9.00 -4.48 17.24
CA ALA A 159 -9.95 -3.99 18.23
C ALA A 159 -11.13 -4.95 18.40
N MET A 160 -11.64 -5.50 17.29
CA MET A 160 -12.69 -6.52 17.30
C MET A 160 -12.24 -7.82 17.97
N ALA A 161 -10.99 -8.26 17.71
CA ALA A 161 -10.43 -9.46 18.33
C ALA A 161 -10.23 -9.27 19.83
N LEU A 162 -9.66 -8.14 20.27
CA LEU A 162 -9.49 -7.82 21.69
C LEU A 162 -10.81 -7.90 22.48
N SER A 163 -11.89 -7.37 21.91
CA SER A 163 -13.21 -7.42 22.55
C SER A 163 -13.69 -8.86 22.78
N ARG A 164 -13.39 -9.79 21.88
CA ARG A 164 -13.72 -11.22 22.03
C ARG A 164 -12.92 -11.92 23.13
N TYR A 165 -11.71 -11.42 23.42
CA TYR A 165 -10.92 -11.87 24.58
C TYR A 165 -11.34 -11.20 25.90
N GLY A 166 -12.35 -10.32 25.85
CA GLY A 166 -12.82 -9.56 27.02
C GLY A 166 -11.85 -8.46 27.43
N VAL A 167 -11.00 -8.00 26.50
CA VAL A 167 -10.09 -6.87 26.68
C VAL A 167 -10.78 -5.63 26.11
N VAL A 168 -11.47 -4.88 26.99
CA VAL A 168 -12.27 -3.69 26.59
C VAL A 168 -12.06 -2.50 27.52
N GLY A 169 -11.93 -2.72 28.83
CA GLY A 169 -11.92 -1.65 29.83
C GLY A 169 -10.57 -0.92 29.97
N ASN A 170 -9.53 -1.44 29.36
CA ASN A 170 -8.15 -0.94 29.43
C ASN A 170 -7.61 -0.51 28.04
N LEU A 171 -8.53 -0.25 27.10
CA LEU A 171 -8.20 0.24 25.77
C LEU A 171 -8.23 1.77 25.71
N THR A 172 -7.20 2.36 25.12
CA THR A 172 -7.19 3.75 24.66
C THR A 172 -7.34 3.74 23.14
N GLY A 173 -8.41 4.35 22.64
CA GLY A 173 -8.71 4.44 21.23
C GLY A 173 -8.01 5.62 20.57
N TYR A 174 -7.39 5.37 19.40
CA TYR A 174 -6.79 6.38 18.54
C TYR A 174 -7.52 6.40 17.22
N SER A 175 -7.88 7.60 16.75
CA SER A 175 -8.62 7.75 15.50
C SER A 175 -7.82 7.21 14.30
N THR A 176 -8.52 6.63 13.32
CA THR A 176 -7.97 6.40 11.98
C THR A 176 -8.33 7.53 11.02
N PHE A 177 -9.07 8.54 11.49
CA PHE A 177 -9.34 9.77 10.75
C PHE A 177 -8.40 10.84 11.26
N TYR A 178 -7.39 11.11 10.46
CA TYR A 178 -6.36 12.03 10.83
C TYR A 178 -6.77 13.47 10.52
N THR A 179 -6.45 14.35 11.44
CA THR A 179 -6.73 15.79 11.42
C THR A 179 -5.56 16.51 12.07
N GLU A 180 -5.68 17.81 12.29
CA GLU A 180 -4.67 18.57 13.08
C GLU A 180 -4.60 18.09 14.54
N ASP A 181 -5.72 17.60 15.10
CA ASP A 181 -5.84 17.15 16.48
C ASP A 181 -5.60 15.64 16.67
N ASP A 182 -5.85 14.83 15.63
CA ASP A 182 -5.65 13.37 15.64
C ASP A 182 -4.59 13.00 14.60
N ARG A 183 -3.39 12.65 15.03
CA ARG A 183 -2.26 12.35 14.15
C ARG A 183 -1.93 10.85 14.13
N PRO A 184 -1.43 10.32 13.00
CA PRO A 184 -1.08 8.91 12.93
C PRO A 184 0.03 8.48 13.90
N GLU A 185 0.92 9.41 14.30
CA GLU A 185 1.99 9.16 15.27
C GLU A 185 1.54 9.13 16.73
N ASP A 186 0.34 9.61 17.08
CA ASP A 186 -0.08 9.78 18.49
C ASP A 186 -0.10 8.45 19.24
N ILE A 187 -0.55 7.38 18.60
CA ILE A 187 -0.55 6.04 19.19
C ILE A 187 0.88 5.52 19.46
N ILE A 188 1.86 5.93 18.66
CA ILE A 188 3.27 5.57 18.84
C ILE A 188 3.89 6.41 19.95
N ASN A 189 3.61 7.71 19.97
CA ASN A 189 4.07 8.62 21.01
C ASN A 189 3.55 8.20 22.38
N ALA A 190 2.30 7.79 22.49
CA ALA A 190 1.70 7.29 23.72
C ALA A 190 2.43 6.07 24.31
N VAL A 191 2.99 5.19 23.46
CA VAL A 191 3.87 4.10 23.94
C VAL A 191 5.20 4.64 24.40
N ALA A 192 5.80 5.56 23.64
CA ALA A 192 7.09 6.17 23.99
C ALA A 192 7.02 6.92 25.31
N ASP A 193 5.93 7.64 25.55
CA ASP A 193 5.69 8.49 26.73
C ASP A 193 5.07 7.72 27.92
N LYS A 194 4.88 6.40 27.76
CA LYS A 194 4.30 5.52 28.81
C LYS A 194 2.84 5.83 29.17
N GLU A 195 2.10 6.45 28.27
CA GLU A 195 0.65 6.64 28.43
C GLU A 195 -0.08 5.30 28.25
N VAL A 196 0.40 4.48 27.29
CA VAL A 196 0.01 3.07 27.14
C VAL A 196 1.25 2.16 27.22
N ASP A 197 1.04 0.92 27.63
CA ASP A 197 2.13 -0.04 27.81
C ASP A 197 2.48 -0.77 26.50
N ILE A 198 1.48 -0.94 25.64
CA ILE A 198 1.56 -1.62 24.36
C ILE A 198 0.53 -0.98 23.39
N ALA A 199 0.89 -0.88 22.13
CA ALA A 199 -0.07 -0.49 21.09
C ALA A 199 -0.17 -1.56 19.99
N ILE A 200 -1.33 -1.61 19.33
CA ILE A 200 -1.56 -2.47 18.17
C ILE A 200 -1.88 -1.58 16.98
N VAL A 201 -0.96 -1.55 16.02
CA VAL A 201 -0.91 -0.54 14.96
C VAL A 201 -0.74 -1.20 13.60
N TRP A 202 -1.25 -0.57 12.56
CA TRP A 202 -0.93 -0.97 11.18
C TRP A 202 0.57 -0.84 10.92
N GLY A 203 1.18 -1.91 10.40
CA GLY A 203 2.63 -2.02 10.27
C GLY A 203 3.32 -0.85 9.57
N PRO A 204 2.85 -0.37 8.43
CA PRO A 204 3.43 0.82 7.77
C PRO A 204 3.49 2.06 8.66
N VAL A 205 2.43 2.33 9.44
CA VAL A 205 2.40 3.44 10.41
C VAL A 205 3.43 3.22 11.52
N ALA A 206 3.42 2.04 12.13
CA ALA A 206 4.37 1.71 13.18
C ALA A 206 5.82 1.79 12.69
N GLY A 207 6.12 1.16 11.54
CA GLY A 207 7.48 1.10 10.99
C GLY A 207 8.08 2.47 10.67
N TYR A 208 7.25 3.42 10.28
CA TYR A 208 7.67 4.78 10.01
C TYR A 208 7.94 5.57 11.30
N PHE A 209 6.97 5.64 12.20
CA PHE A 209 7.03 6.54 13.36
C PHE A 209 7.90 6.03 14.52
N VAL A 210 8.11 4.70 14.66
CA VAL A 210 9.04 4.20 15.69
C VAL A 210 10.49 4.67 15.49
N ARG A 211 10.86 5.08 14.28
CA ARG A 211 12.21 5.54 13.94
C ARG A 211 12.52 6.92 14.50
N SER A 212 11.49 7.73 14.74
CA SER A 212 11.60 9.10 15.27
C SER A 212 10.97 9.26 16.66
N ALA A 213 10.57 8.15 17.30
CA ALA A 213 9.97 8.18 18.64
C ALA A 213 10.96 8.69 19.69
N SER A 214 10.42 9.34 20.73
CA SER A 214 11.19 9.90 21.86
C SER A 214 11.93 8.86 22.71
N ALA A 215 11.54 7.58 22.57
CA ALA A 215 12.15 6.46 23.28
C ALA A 215 12.37 5.26 22.36
N PRO A 216 13.31 4.35 22.67
CA PRO A 216 13.53 3.12 21.91
C PRO A 216 12.32 2.21 21.96
N LEU A 217 11.67 2.01 20.81
CA LEU A 217 10.53 1.14 20.63
C LEU A 217 10.91 -0.13 19.88
N GLU A 218 10.10 -1.14 20.02
CA GLU A 218 10.22 -2.44 19.37
C GLU A 218 8.89 -2.78 18.68
N ILE A 219 9.00 -3.39 17.49
CA ILE A 219 7.84 -3.84 16.69
C ILE A 219 7.86 -5.37 16.65
N ARG A 220 6.73 -6.01 16.97
CA ARG A 220 6.53 -7.45 16.80
C ARG A 220 5.27 -7.70 15.98
N PRO A 221 5.34 -8.52 14.91
CA PRO A 221 4.17 -8.78 14.09
C PRO A 221 3.12 -9.58 14.84
N LEU A 222 1.84 -9.25 14.64
CA LEU A 222 0.74 -10.11 15.03
C LEU A 222 0.79 -11.43 14.24
N PRO A 223 0.18 -12.51 14.77
CA PRO A 223 -0.03 -13.73 13.98
C PRO A 223 -0.79 -13.41 12.70
N GLU A 224 -0.87 -14.35 11.78
CA GLU A 224 -1.55 -14.13 10.51
C GLU A 224 -3.06 -13.91 10.70
N ARG A 225 -3.65 -14.69 11.58
CA ARG A 225 -5.06 -14.63 11.97
C ARG A 225 -5.20 -14.75 13.48
N ASP A 226 -6.30 -14.23 13.96
CA ASP A 226 -6.69 -14.45 15.35
C ASP A 226 -7.19 -15.88 15.55
N SER A 227 -6.76 -16.53 16.64
CA SER A 227 -7.10 -17.93 16.93
C SER A 227 -8.54 -18.14 17.40
N LEU A 228 -9.19 -17.10 17.95
CA LEU A 228 -10.56 -17.17 18.46
C LEU A 228 -11.60 -16.71 17.45
N SER A 229 -11.30 -15.64 16.69
CA SER A 229 -12.25 -14.97 15.80
C SER A 229 -11.98 -15.15 14.32
N ASP A 230 -10.84 -15.78 13.99
CA ASP A 230 -10.33 -15.94 12.62
C ASP A 230 -10.18 -14.61 11.85
N PHE A 231 -10.10 -13.47 12.56
CA PHE A 231 -9.82 -12.19 11.91
C PHE A 231 -8.42 -12.18 11.30
N PRO A 232 -8.28 -11.77 10.03
CA PRO A 232 -6.97 -11.59 9.41
C PRO A 232 -6.29 -10.34 9.98
N PHE A 233 -4.99 -10.44 10.26
CA PHE A 233 -4.17 -9.30 10.67
C PHE A 233 -3.11 -8.93 9.63
N ARG A 234 -3.04 -9.66 8.52
CA ARG A 234 -2.11 -9.43 7.42
C ARG A 234 -2.88 -9.36 6.11
N PHE A 235 -2.53 -8.40 5.28
CA PHE A 235 -3.24 -8.11 4.04
C PHE A 235 -2.27 -7.94 2.89
N ASN A 236 -2.63 -8.49 1.74
CA ASN A 236 -2.03 -8.14 0.48
C ASN A 236 -2.55 -6.78 0.04
N ILE A 237 -1.64 -5.92 -0.39
CA ILE A 237 -1.96 -4.55 -0.81
C ILE A 237 -1.72 -4.41 -2.30
N ALA A 238 -2.73 -3.89 -2.97
CA ALA A 238 -2.81 -3.66 -4.40
C ALA A 238 -3.16 -2.20 -4.69
N MET A 239 -3.13 -1.80 -5.94
CA MET A 239 -3.72 -0.55 -6.41
C MET A 239 -5.14 -0.80 -6.88
N ALA A 240 -6.04 0.16 -6.65
CA ALA A 240 -7.43 0.06 -7.09
C ALA A 240 -7.73 1.04 -8.22
N VAL A 241 -8.45 0.56 -9.22
CA VAL A 241 -9.03 1.34 -10.32
C VAL A 241 -10.53 1.05 -10.40
N ARG A 242 -11.29 1.82 -11.16
CA ARG A 242 -12.70 1.45 -11.42
C ARG A 242 -12.79 0.10 -12.12
N ARG A 243 -13.77 -0.71 -11.79
CA ARG A 243 -13.94 -2.08 -12.35
C ARG A 243 -13.88 -2.14 -13.88
N ARG A 244 -14.30 -1.06 -14.56
CA ARG A 244 -14.34 -1.00 -16.03
C ARG A 244 -13.01 -0.57 -16.65
N ASP A 245 -12.10 -0.01 -15.88
CA ASP A 245 -10.81 0.50 -16.35
C ASP A 245 -9.76 -0.63 -16.36
N ARG A 246 -10.09 -1.75 -17.02
CA ARG A 246 -9.24 -2.95 -17.08
C ARG A 246 -7.89 -2.66 -17.72
N ASP A 247 -7.89 -1.89 -18.80
CA ASP A 247 -6.66 -1.55 -19.51
C ASP A 247 -5.70 -0.72 -18.65
N LEU A 248 -6.24 0.19 -17.84
CA LEU A 248 -5.45 0.94 -16.85
C LEU A 248 -4.87 0.00 -15.77
N ARG A 249 -5.69 -0.91 -15.25
CA ARG A 249 -5.24 -1.92 -14.28
C ARG A 249 -4.09 -2.76 -14.84
N ASP A 250 -4.23 -3.24 -16.08
CA ASP A 250 -3.23 -4.10 -16.71
C ASP A 250 -1.94 -3.32 -17.02
N SER A 251 -2.07 -2.03 -17.35
CA SER A 251 -0.92 -1.11 -17.47
C SER A 251 -0.21 -0.90 -16.13
N LEU A 252 -0.96 -0.76 -15.04
CA LEU A 252 -0.40 -0.67 -13.68
C LEU A 252 0.33 -1.97 -13.31
N ASN A 253 -0.25 -3.14 -13.58
CA ASN A 253 0.41 -4.43 -13.34
C ASN A 253 1.75 -4.52 -14.06
N ALA A 254 1.82 -4.07 -15.31
CA ALA A 254 3.06 -4.06 -16.05
C ALA A 254 4.12 -3.13 -15.43
N VAL A 255 3.72 -1.97 -14.89
CA VAL A 255 4.64 -1.08 -14.16
C VAL A 255 5.08 -1.73 -12.84
N LEU A 256 4.15 -2.28 -12.07
CA LEU A 256 4.46 -2.94 -10.80
C LEU A 256 5.48 -4.07 -10.96
N GLN A 257 5.38 -4.84 -12.04
CA GLN A 257 6.36 -5.87 -12.37
C GLN A 257 7.74 -5.28 -12.69
N ARG A 258 7.80 -4.29 -13.61
CA ARG A 258 9.07 -3.71 -14.07
C ARG A 258 9.78 -2.93 -12.99
N LYS A 259 9.02 -2.23 -12.13
CA LYS A 259 9.52 -1.33 -11.09
C LYS A 259 9.55 -1.96 -9.70
N ARG A 260 9.46 -3.28 -9.62
CA ARG A 260 9.47 -4.00 -8.34
C ARG A 260 10.65 -3.62 -7.44
N PRO A 261 11.91 -3.53 -7.92
CA PRO A 261 13.02 -3.14 -7.06
C PRO A 261 12.88 -1.72 -6.50
N GLU A 262 12.47 -0.75 -7.34
CA GLU A 262 12.30 0.64 -6.92
C GLU A 262 11.12 0.78 -5.92
N ILE A 263 10.03 0.04 -6.14
CA ILE A 263 8.90 -0.03 -5.22
C ILE A 263 9.34 -0.60 -3.86
N GLN A 264 10.09 -1.68 -3.85
CA GLN A 264 10.63 -2.26 -2.61
C GLN A 264 11.57 -1.30 -1.89
N ALA A 265 12.40 -0.55 -2.61
CA ALA A 265 13.26 0.47 -2.03
C ALA A 265 12.44 1.58 -1.35
N ILE A 266 11.40 2.10 -2.03
CA ILE A 266 10.51 3.10 -1.45
C ILE A 266 9.87 2.58 -0.15
N LEU A 267 9.30 1.38 -0.16
CA LEU A 267 8.67 0.79 1.03
C LEU A 267 9.67 0.61 2.18
N HIS A 268 10.88 0.17 1.87
CA HIS A 268 11.97 0.03 2.84
C HIS A 268 12.38 1.37 3.45
N ASP A 269 12.52 2.41 2.64
CA ASP A 269 12.91 3.75 3.10
C ASP A 269 11.89 4.34 4.08
N TYR A 270 10.63 3.98 3.92
CA TYR A 270 9.56 4.35 4.86
C TYR A 270 9.42 3.38 6.05
N GLY A 271 10.29 2.37 6.16
CA GLY A 271 10.26 1.40 7.25
C GLY A 271 9.05 0.47 7.22
N VAL A 272 8.39 0.31 6.07
CA VAL A 272 7.24 -0.58 5.92
C VAL A 272 7.67 -2.03 6.20
N PRO A 273 7.05 -2.73 7.19
CA PRO A 273 7.32 -4.15 7.43
C PRO A 273 6.68 -4.98 6.33
N VAL A 274 7.47 -5.24 5.27
CA VAL A 274 7.02 -6.01 4.11
C VAL A 274 7.09 -7.50 4.40
N LEU A 275 6.01 -8.21 4.12
CA LEU A 275 5.87 -9.66 4.20
C LEU A 275 5.82 -10.26 2.79
N PRO A 276 6.13 -11.56 2.62
CA PRO A 276 5.89 -12.25 1.36
C PRO A 276 4.42 -12.17 0.97
N VAL A 277 4.16 -11.76 -0.28
CA VAL A 277 2.82 -11.79 -0.87
C VAL A 277 2.35 -13.26 -0.91
N LYS A 278 1.11 -13.51 -0.54
CA LYS A 278 0.47 -14.83 -0.62
C LYS A 278 -0.60 -14.84 -1.69
N ASP A 279 -0.75 -15.97 -2.36
CA ASP A 279 -1.89 -16.21 -3.24
C ASP A 279 -3.17 -16.25 -2.40
N GLU A 280 -4.12 -15.37 -2.70
CA GLU A 280 -5.37 -15.27 -1.95
C GLU A 280 -6.37 -16.31 -2.46
N ALA A 281 -6.30 -17.51 -1.92
CA ALA A 281 -7.46 -18.38 -1.86
C ALA A 281 -8.24 -18.05 -0.57
N GLY A 282 -9.00 -16.92 -0.57
CA GLY A 282 -10.01 -16.68 0.46
C GLY A 282 -9.76 -15.60 1.53
N ASP A 283 -8.78 -14.72 1.40
CA ASP A 283 -8.43 -13.69 2.41
C ASP A 283 -9.06 -12.30 2.17
N GLY A 284 -10.23 -12.24 1.54
CA GLY A 284 -11.00 -11.00 1.51
C GLY A 284 -11.45 -10.61 2.93
N PRO A 285 -11.67 -9.30 3.21
CA PRO A 285 -12.26 -8.89 4.48
C PRO A 285 -13.55 -9.68 4.72
N PRO A 286 -13.86 -10.03 5.97
CA PRO A 286 -15.06 -10.79 6.29
C PRO A 286 -16.26 -10.09 5.63
N LYS A 287 -17.02 -10.81 4.82
CA LYS A 287 -18.25 -10.28 4.23
C LYS A 287 -19.12 -9.83 5.39
N ALA A 288 -19.49 -8.55 5.38
CA ALA A 288 -20.47 -8.04 6.32
C ALA A 288 -21.70 -8.95 6.21
N THR A 289 -21.93 -9.78 7.19
CA THR A 289 -23.17 -10.55 7.30
C THR A 289 -24.27 -9.52 7.57
N GLY A 290 -24.97 -9.16 6.50
CA GLY A 290 -26.13 -8.29 6.59
C GLY A 290 -27.13 -8.93 7.53
N GLY A 291 -27.23 -8.39 8.75
CA GLY A 291 -28.35 -8.61 9.62
C GLY A 291 -29.60 -8.06 8.91
N ARG A 292 -30.58 -8.90 8.72
CA ARG A 292 -31.93 -8.53 8.29
C ARG A 292 -32.61 -7.72 9.38
#